data_5728b08ec7d2b35aebdd2f434fdb4742
#
_entry.id   5728b08ec7d2b35aebdd2f434fdb4742
#
_cell.length_a   1.000
_cell.length_b   1.000
_cell.length_c   1.000
_cell.angle_alpha   90.00
_cell.angle_beta   90.00
_cell.angle_gamma   90.00
#
_symmetry.space_group_name_H-M   'P 1'
#
loop_
_entity.id
_entity.type
_entity.pdbx_description
1 polymer ?
#
loop_
_entity_poly.entity_id
_entity_poly.type
_entity_poly.pdbx_seq_one_letter_code
_entity_poly.pdbx_strand_id
1 'polypeptide(L)'
;GKLQDIYITDIAAWCNISGLKYLMDYGSSNKKFYLNDEFVTTLIIPDGVTTIPSYSFSGCSGLTSITIPDSVTSIGSYAFSSCGKLQDIYITDIAAWCNISGLDNLMGGSSSNKNLYVNNGLVTSVTIPAGVIAIPSFAFRNCRSFTSITIPDSVTSIGNDAFSGCSGLTSITIPDSVTSIGNDAFS
;
A
#
# COMPACT_ATOMS: atom_id res chain seq x y z
N GLY A 1 9.03 -19.45 -23.63
CA GLY A 1 8.03 -18.39 -23.66
C GLY A 1 7.95 -17.73 -22.31
N LYS A 2 7.66 -16.45 -22.26
CA LYS A 2 7.49 -15.73 -20.99
C LYS A 2 6.05 -15.96 -20.52
N LEU A 3 5.89 -16.43 -19.29
CA LEU A 3 4.58 -16.60 -18.66
C LEU A 3 3.90 -15.22 -18.54
N GLN A 4 2.69 -15.09 -19.04
CA GLN A 4 1.91 -13.84 -19.03
C GLN A 4 0.62 -13.97 -18.26
N ASP A 5 -0.07 -15.10 -18.38
CA ASP A 5 -1.38 -15.33 -17.78
C ASP A 5 -1.24 -16.24 -16.56
N ILE A 6 -1.74 -15.80 -15.41
CA ILE A 6 -1.68 -16.52 -14.12
C ILE A 6 -3.10 -16.72 -13.65
N TYR A 7 -3.50 -17.97 -13.48
CA TYR A 7 -4.82 -18.36 -13.03
C TYR A 7 -4.73 -18.96 -11.63
N ILE A 8 -5.53 -18.44 -10.72
CA ILE A 8 -5.66 -18.96 -9.37
C ILE A 8 -7.15 -19.07 -8.98
N THR A 9 -7.43 -19.81 -7.93
CA THR A 9 -8.79 -19.98 -7.42
C THR A 9 -8.96 -19.39 -6.01
N ASP A 10 -7.86 -19.08 -5.32
CA ASP A 10 -7.89 -18.59 -3.94
C ASP A 10 -6.71 -17.65 -3.65
N ILE A 11 -7.02 -16.42 -3.24
CA ILE A 11 -6.02 -15.39 -2.92
C ILE A 11 -5.27 -15.72 -1.62
N ALA A 12 -5.95 -16.28 -0.60
CA ALA A 12 -5.28 -16.61 0.66
C ALA A 12 -4.28 -17.76 0.45
N ALA A 13 -4.67 -18.78 -0.32
CA ALA A 13 -3.76 -19.87 -0.71
C ALA A 13 -2.58 -19.33 -1.54
N TRP A 14 -2.83 -18.41 -2.48
CA TRP A 14 -1.77 -17.75 -3.24
C TRP A 14 -0.77 -17.02 -2.34
N CYS A 15 -1.26 -16.29 -1.34
CA CYS A 15 -0.41 -15.57 -0.38
C CYS A 15 0.39 -16.50 0.55
N ASN A 16 0.11 -17.79 0.59
CA ASN A 16 0.87 -18.78 1.33
C ASN A 16 1.95 -19.50 0.50
N ILE A 17 2.06 -19.20 -0.80
CA ILE A 17 3.06 -19.82 -1.67
C ILE A 17 4.43 -19.20 -1.42
N SER A 18 5.42 -20.03 -1.11
CA SER A 18 6.83 -19.63 -1.07
C SER A 18 7.44 -19.58 -2.47
N GLY A 19 8.44 -18.72 -2.67
CA GLY A 19 9.19 -18.69 -3.92
C GLY A 19 8.46 -18.04 -5.11
N LEU A 20 7.43 -17.25 -4.89
CA LEU A 20 6.72 -16.51 -5.95
C LEU A 20 7.65 -15.66 -6.83
N LYS A 21 8.81 -15.25 -6.31
CA LYS A 21 9.86 -14.59 -7.11
C LYS A 21 10.17 -15.35 -8.40
N TYR A 22 10.34 -16.67 -8.33
CA TYR A 22 10.71 -17.48 -9.49
C TYR A 22 9.61 -17.56 -10.55
N LEU A 23 8.36 -17.32 -10.16
CA LEU A 23 7.22 -17.28 -11.07
C LEU A 23 6.95 -15.86 -11.59
N MET A 24 7.05 -14.86 -10.72
CA MET A 24 6.58 -13.50 -10.98
C MET A 24 7.67 -12.55 -11.47
N ASP A 25 8.94 -12.76 -11.10
CA ASP A 25 10.06 -11.89 -11.47
C ASP A 25 10.57 -12.13 -12.90
N TYR A 26 10.61 -13.39 -13.34
CA TYR A 26 11.09 -13.76 -14.67
C TYR A 26 10.00 -13.64 -15.74
N GLY A 27 9.87 -12.48 -16.36
CA GLY A 27 8.94 -12.38 -17.46
C GLY A 27 8.51 -10.97 -17.86
N SER A 28 7.34 -10.88 -18.41
CA SER A 28 6.72 -9.65 -18.86
C SER A 28 6.32 -8.79 -17.67
N SER A 29 6.52 -7.46 -17.76
CA SER A 29 5.89 -6.47 -16.89
C SER A 29 4.37 -6.34 -17.07
N ASN A 30 3.78 -7.14 -17.98
CA ASN A 30 2.36 -7.15 -18.33
C ASN A 30 1.76 -8.53 -18.03
N LYS A 31 1.76 -8.94 -16.75
CA LYS A 31 1.08 -10.16 -16.35
C LYS A 31 -0.42 -9.91 -16.21
N LYS A 32 -1.20 -10.84 -16.73
CA LYS A 32 -2.64 -10.91 -16.51
C LYS A 32 -2.90 -11.90 -15.40
N PHE A 33 -3.55 -11.43 -14.35
CA PHE A 33 -3.88 -12.22 -13.18
C PHE A 33 -5.38 -12.52 -13.19
N TYR A 34 -5.73 -13.80 -13.04
CA TYR A 34 -7.11 -14.27 -13.09
C TYR A 34 -7.45 -15.00 -11.79
N LEU A 35 -8.62 -14.69 -11.25
CA LEU A 35 -9.21 -15.37 -10.10
C LEU A 35 -10.50 -16.04 -10.56
N ASN A 36 -10.59 -17.38 -10.48
CA ASN A 36 -11.73 -18.17 -10.97
C ASN A 36 -12.08 -17.81 -12.42
N ASP A 37 -11.04 -17.74 -13.27
CA ASP A 37 -11.12 -17.39 -14.69
C ASP A 37 -11.53 -15.93 -14.99
N GLU A 38 -11.77 -15.11 -13.99
CA GLU A 38 -12.07 -13.68 -14.14
C GLU A 38 -10.79 -12.83 -14.04
N PHE A 39 -10.63 -11.90 -14.98
CA PHE A 39 -9.48 -10.99 -14.99
C PHE A 39 -9.54 -10.01 -13.81
N VAL A 40 -8.50 -10.00 -12.98
CA VAL A 40 -8.44 -9.19 -11.77
C VAL A 40 -7.96 -7.77 -12.07
N THR A 41 -8.85 -6.82 -11.92
CA THR A 41 -8.54 -5.38 -11.88
C THR A 41 -8.66 -4.81 -10.47
N THR A 42 -9.46 -5.42 -9.62
CA THR A 42 -9.64 -5.13 -8.22
C THR A 42 -9.21 -6.34 -7.39
N LEU A 43 -8.20 -6.16 -6.56
CA LEU A 43 -7.69 -7.22 -5.69
C LEU A 43 -8.25 -7.04 -4.28
N ILE A 44 -8.88 -8.08 -3.74
CA ILE A 44 -9.33 -8.12 -2.34
C ILE A 44 -8.46 -9.13 -1.60
N ILE A 45 -7.65 -8.65 -0.68
CA ILE A 45 -6.91 -9.54 0.23
C ILE A 45 -7.89 -10.06 1.28
N PRO A 46 -8.04 -11.38 1.45
CA PRO A 46 -8.98 -11.93 2.42
C PRO A 46 -8.57 -11.65 3.87
N ASP A 47 -9.57 -11.57 4.74
CA ASP A 47 -9.35 -11.53 6.19
C ASP A 47 -8.53 -12.75 6.65
N GLY A 48 -7.64 -12.52 7.64
CA GLY A 48 -6.73 -13.56 8.15
C GLY A 48 -5.41 -13.68 7.39
N VAL A 49 -5.27 -13.09 6.19
CA VAL A 49 -3.95 -12.93 5.55
C VAL A 49 -3.16 -11.88 6.33
N THR A 50 -2.00 -12.29 6.88
CA THR A 50 -1.14 -11.39 7.67
C THR A 50 0.03 -10.83 6.86
N THR A 51 0.41 -11.49 5.79
CA THR A 51 1.54 -11.11 4.94
C THR A 51 1.18 -11.18 3.46
N ILE A 52 1.44 -10.11 2.73
CA ILE A 52 1.45 -10.12 1.26
C ILE A 52 2.87 -10.49 0.82
N PRO A 53 3.09 -11.66 0.20
CA PRO A 53 4.45 -12.14 -0.07
C PRO A 53 5.21 -11.30 -1.08
N SER A 54 6.54 -11.40 -1.02
CA SER A 54 7.40 -10.78 -2.03
C SER A 54 7.04 -11.25 -3.44
N TYR A 55 6.98 -10.32 -4.39
CA TYR A 55 6.65 -10.53 -5.80
C TYR A 55 5.23 -11.03 -6.10
N SER A 56 4.36 -11.24 -5.11
CA SER A 56 3.07 -11.94 -5.28
C SER A 56 2.20 -11.40 -6.42
N PHE A 57 2.21 -10.10 -6.65
CA PHE A 57 1.44 -9.44 -7.72
C PHE A 57 2.33 -8.62 -8.66
N SER A 58 3.64 -8.90 -8.67
CA SER A 58 4.58 -8.21 -9.55
C SER A 58 4.21 -8.35 -11.02
N GLY A 59 4.16 -7.23 -11.73
CA GLY A 59 3.82 -7.18 -13.16
C GLY A 59 2.31 -7.21 -13.44
N CYS A 60 1.43 -7.27 -12.44
CA CYS A 60 -0.03 -7.24 -12.63
C CYS A 60 -0.48 -5.85 -13.10
N SER A 61 -0.17 -5.50 -14.35
CA SER A 61 -0.41 -4.16 -14.91
C SER A 61 -1.88 -3.80 -15.11
N GLY A 62 -2.78 -4.77 -15.02
CA GLY A 62 -4.24 -4.57 -15.08
C GLY A 62 -4.83 -4.11 -13.74
N LEU A 63 -4.10 -4.28 -12.63
CA LEU A 63 -4.60 -3.98 -11.30
C LEU A 63 -4.75 -2.47 -11.09
N THR A 64 -5.96 -2.03 -10.73
CA THR A 64 -6.31 -0.62 -10.48
C THR A 64 -6.57 -0.32 -9.01
N SER A 65 -7.07 -1.30 -8.27
CA SER A 65 -7.42 -1.14 -6.86
C SER A 65 -7.06 -2.36 -6.01
N ILE A 66 -6.84 -2.12 -4.71
CA ILE A 66 -6.62 -3.17 -3.72
C ILE A 66 -7.38 -2.85 -2.43
N THR A 67 -7.96 -3.88 -1.81
CA THR A 67 -8.48 -3.85 -0.44
C THR A 67 -7.52 -4.60 0.47
N ILE A 68 -7.06 -3.96 1.53
CA ILE A 68 -6.15 -4.50 2.52
C ILE A 68 -6.88 -4.57 3.86
N PRO A 69 -7.12 -5.77 4.41
CA PRO A 69 -7.75 -5.94 5.71
C PRO A 69 -6.78 -5.61 6.85
N ASP A 70 -7.31 -5.35 8.04
CA ASP A 70 -6.55 -5.00 9.24
C ASP A 70 -5.63 -6.14 9.73
N SER A 71 -5.85 -7.37 9.24
CA SER A 71 -4.99 -8.52 9.53
C SER A 71 -3.61 -8.43 8.88
N VAL A 72 -3.44 -7.64 7.81
CA VAL A 72 -2.15 -7.51 7.12
C VAL A 72 -1.19 -6.66 7.93
N THR A 73 -0.03 -7.23 8.26
CA THR A 73 1.04 -6.55 9.02
C THR A 73 2.32 -6.35 8.21
N SER A 74 2.43 -7.01 7.04
CA SER A 74 3.62 -6.86 6.20
C SER A 74 3.33 -7.02 4.71
N ILE A 75 4.06 -6.26 3.90
CA ILE A 75 4.08 -6.34 2.44
C ILE A 75 5.51 -6.62 2.01
N GLY A 76 5.71 -7.75 1.34
CA GLY A 76 7.02 -8.22 0.90
C GLY A 76 7.58 -7.42 -0.26
N SER A 77 8.91 -7.51 -0.44
CA SER A 77 9.63 -6.77 -1.47
C SER A 77 9.07 -7.04 -2.87
N TYR A 78 8.90 -5.98 -3.66
CA TYR A 78 8.39 -6.04 -5.03
C TYR A 78 6.97 -6.64 -5.18
N ALA A 79 6.19 -6.73 -4.11
CA ALA A 79 4.86 -7.35 -4.15
C ALA A 79 3.96 -6.75 -5.24
N PHE A 80 4.03 -5.44 -5.46
CA PHE A 80 3.27 -4.70 -6.48
C PHE A 80 4.15 -3.99 -7.51
N SER A 81 5.38 -4.46 -7.70
CA SER A 81 6.27 -3.90 -8.71
C SER A 81 5.61 -3.96 -10.10
N SER A 82 5.75 -2.91 -10.88
CA SER A 82 5.15 -2.80 -12.23
C SER A 82 3.61 -2.88 -12.28
N CYS A 83 2.90 -2.66 -11.16
CA CYS A 83 1.45 -2.45 -11.13
C CYS A 83 1.13 -0.98 -11.43
N GLY A 84 1.49 -0.50 -12.62
CA GLY A 84 1.47 0.94 -12.96
C GLY A 84 0.09 1.62 -12.93
N LYS A 85 -1.00 0.84 -12.92
CA LYS A 85 -2.38 1.37 -12.84
C LYS A 85 -2.95 1.34 -11.42
N LEU A 86 -2.23 0.75 -10.44
CA LEU A 86 -2.72 0.61 -9.07
C LEU A 86 -2.72 1.97 -8.37
N GLN A 87 -3.91 2.53 -8.18
CA GLN A 87 -4.13 3.85 -7.61
C GLN A 87 -5.00 3.81 -6.35
N ASP A 88 -6.05 3.00 -6.33
CA ASP A 88 -7.05 3.01 -5.27
C ASP A 88 -6.72 1.97 -4.19
N ILE A 89 -6.53 2.44 -2.97
CA ILE A 89 -6.19 1.62 -1.80
C ILE A 89 -7.32 1.72 -0.79
N TYR A 90 -7.96 0.61 -0.49
CA TYR A 90 -9.07 0.51 0.46
C TYR A 90 -8.60 -0.15 1.74
N ILE A 91 -8.85 0.50 2.86
CA ILE A 91 -8.57 0.02 4.22
C ILE A 91 -9.77 0.28 5.12
N THR A 92 -9.80 -0.29 6.32
CA THR A 92 -10.84 -0.07 7.31
C THR A 92 -10.34 0.74 8.51
N ASP A 93 -9.06 0.65 8.84
CA ASP A 93 -8.47 1.29 10.02
C ASP A 93 -7.11 1.94 9.75
N ILE A 94 -6.95 3.20 10.12
CA ILE A 94 -5.70 3.97 9.96
C ILE A 94 -4.60 3.48 10.91
N ALA A 95 -4.94 3.01 12.12
CA ALA A 95 -3.92 2.51 13.06
C ALA A 95 -3.36 1.17 12.55
N ALA A 96 -4.20 0.26 12.06
CA ALA A 96 -3.76 -0.97 11.41
C ALA A 96 -2.88 -0.66 10.19
N TRP A 97 -3.27 0.30 9.35
CA TRP A 97 -2.48 0.77 8.22
C TRP A 97 -1.08 1.25 8.64
N CYS A 98 -1.00 2.05 9.69
CA CYS A 98 0.27 2.55 10.23
C CYS A 98 1.15 1.46 10.87
N ASN A 99 0.63 0.27 11.10
CA ASN A 99 1.39 -0.88 11.60
C ASN A 99 1.92 -1.80 10.50
N ILE A 100 1.60 -1.54 9.22
CA ILE A 100 2.08 -2.35 8.11
C ILE A 100 3.55 -2.03 7.82
N SER A 101 4.41 -3.04 7.82
CA SER A 101 5.77 -2.94 7.31
C SER A 101 5.82 -3.14 5.80
N GLY A 102 6.74 -2.46 5.10
CA GLY A 102 6.94 -2.63 3.65
C GLY A 102 5.93 -1.87 2.79
N LEU A 103 5.32 -0.80 3.30
CA LEU A 103 4.41 0.06 2.53
C LEU A 103 5.07 0.67 1.28
N ASP A 104 6.39 0.82 1.25
CA ASP A 104 7.16 1.21 0.07
C ASP A 104 6.89 0.31 -1.15
N ASN A 105 6.63 -0.97 -0.92
CA ASN A 105 6.34 -1.95 -1.97
C ASN A 105 4.92 -1.80 -2.58
N LEU A 106 4.06 -1.02 -1.98
CA LEU A 106 2.73 -0.68 -2.47
C LEU A 106 2.63 0.80 -2.87
N MET A 107 3.02 1.68 -1.97
CA MET A 107 2.88 3.13 -2.14
C MET A 107 4.01 3.75 -2.97
N GLY A 108 5.20 3.13 -2.98
CA GLY A 108 6.37 3.55 -3.74
C GLY A 108 6.35 3.22 -5.24
N GLY A 109 5.33 2.52 -5.72
CA GLY A 109 5.23 2.05 -7.12
C GLY A 109 5.08 3.15 -8.17
N SER A 110 5.04 2.74 -9.44
CA SER A 110 5.09 3.62 -10.63
C SER A 110 3.91 4.59 -10.79
N SER A 111 2.81 4.39 -10.07
CA SER A 111 1.68 5.33 -10.08
C SER A 111 2.01 6.55 -9.22
N SER A 112 2.02 7.73 -9.84
CA SER A 112 2.26 9.01 -9.17
C SER A 112 1.04 9.57 -8.43
N ASN A 113 -0.07 8.86 -8.40
CA ASN A 113 -1.29 9.24 -7.70
C ASN A 113 -1.85 8.03 -6.94
N LYS A 114 -2.09 8.22 -5.66
CA LYS A 114 -2.74 7.22 -4.79
C LYS A 114 -3.97 7.84 -4.15
N ASN A 115 -5.05 7.09 -4.15
CA ASN A 115 -6.28 7.43 -3.46
C ASN A 115 -6.43 6.46 -2.29
N LEU A 116 -6.43 6.97 -1.07
CA LEU A 116 -6.69 6.17 0.11
C LEU A 116 -8.17 6.29 0.48
N TYR A 117 -8.81 5.16 0.67
CA TYR A 117 -10.21 5.05 1.09
C TYR A 117 -10.27 4.36 2.46
N VAL A 118 -10.99 4.95 3.39
CA VAL A 118 -11.30 4.34 4.69
C VAL A 118 -12.80 4.07 4.74
N ASN A 119 -13.18 2.82 4.95
CA ASN A 119 -14.59 2.39 4.93
C ASN A 119 -15.32 2.89 3.65
N ASN A 120 -14.67 2.74 2.49
CA ASN A 120 -15.12 3.18 1.17
C ASN A 120 -15.26 4.71 0.97
N GLY A 121 -14.90 5.52 1.96
CA GLY A 121 -14.84 6.99 1.83
C GLY A 121 -13.43 7.44 1.39
N LEU A 122 -13.35 8.25 0.32
CA LEU A 122 -12.08 8.87 -0.07
C LEU A 122 -11.57 9.77 1.06
N VAL A 123 -10.33 9.56 1.49
CA VAL A 123 -9.71 10.36 2.55
C VAL A 123 -9.19 11.66 1.95
N THR A 124 -9.72 12.78 2.45
CA THR A 124 -9.23 14.14 2.17
C THR A 124 -8.64 14.80 3.43
N SER A 125 -9.08 14.33 4.60
CA SER A 125 -8.56 14.73 5.90
C SER A 125 -8.31 13.47 6.73
N VAL A 126 -7.12 13.34 7.30
CA VAL A 126 -6.77 12.19 8.13
C VAL A 126 -6.43 12.63 9.55
N THR A 127 -7.00 11.92 10.52
CA THR A 127 -6.58 11.99 11.92
C THR A 127 -5.85 10.70 12.26
N ILE A 128 -4.54 10.81 12.56
CA ILE A 128 -3.78 9.66 13.05
C ILE A 128 -4.31 9.29 14.43
N PRO A 129 -4.71 8.03 14.68
CA PRO A 129 -5.29 7.63 15.95
C PRO A 129 -4.30 7.76 17.11
N ALA A 130 -4.82 8.10 18.30
CA ALA A 130 -4.05 8.04 19.53
C ALA A 130 -3.56 6.59 19.76
N GLY A 131 -2.27 6.45 20.12
CA GLY A 131 -1.62 5.13 20.25
C GLY A 131 -0.75 4.74 19.06
N VAL A 132 -0.88 5.37 17.90
CA VAL A 132 0.13 5.27 16.83
C VAL A 132 1.39 6.00 17.29
N ILE A 133 2.51 5.28 17.36
CA ILE A 133 3.80 5.80 17.84
C ILE A 133 4.67 6.31 16.69
N ALA A 134 4.53 5.71 15.51
CA ALA A 134 5.30 6.08 14.33
C ALA A 134 4.40 6.12 13.10
N ILE A 135 4.60 7.13 12.26
CA ILE A 135 4.03 7.12 10.90
C ILE A 135 5.07 6.43 10.01
N PRO A 136 4.77 5.27 9.41
CA PRO A 136 5.76 4.50 8.68
C PRO A 136 6.19 5.18 7.38
N SER A 137 7.35 4.77 6.87
CA SER A 137 7.83 5.23 5.58
C SER A 137 6.80 4.93 4.49
N PHE A 138 6.60 5.88 3.58
CA PHE A 138 5.67 5.81 2.44
C PHE A 138 4.17 5.75 2.81
N ALA A 139 3.79 5.83 4.08
CA ALA A 139 2.41 5.57 4.53
C ALA A 139 1.32 6.28 3.71
N PHE A 140 1.57 7.52 3.34
CA PHE A 140 0.62 8.36 2.60
C PHE A 140 1.22 8.97 1.33
N ARG A 141 2.30 8.35 0.82
CA ARG A 141 2.98 8.87 -0.37
C ARG A 141 2.03 8.97 -1.54
N ASN A 142 2.09 10.12 -2.27
CA ASN A 142 1.26 10.43 -3.43
C ASN A 142 -0.26 10.53 -3.15
N CYS A 143 -0.69 10.61 -1.89
CA CYS A 143 -2.09 10.85 -1.54
C CYS A 143 -2.46 12.32 -1.79
N ARG A 144 -2.64 12.69 -3.05
CA ARG A 144 -2.87 14.08 -3.49
C ARG A 144 -4.21 14.65 -3.04
N SER A 145 -5.17 13.80 -2.66
CA SER A 145 -6.46 14.21 -2.12
C SER A 145 -6.37 14.77 -0.70
N PHE A 146 -5.26 14.53 0.01
CA PHE A 146 -5.09 15.01 1.39
C PHE A 146 -4.95 16.51 1.43
N THR A 147 -5.83 17.17 2.19
CA THR A 147 -5.82 18.62 2.43
C THR A 147 -5.44 18.96 3.87
N SER A 148 -5.65 18.04 4.81
CA SER A 148 -5.28 18.22 6.22
C SER A 148 -4.90 16.90 6.89
N ILE A 149 -4.04 17.03 7.89
CA ILE A 149 -3.60 15.91 8.73
C ILE A 149 -3.52 16.36 10.18
N THR A 150 -3.99 15.51 11.09
CA THR A 150 -3.83 15.70 12.53
C THR A 150 -2.91 14.61 13.07
N ILE A 151 -1.78 14.99 13.64
CA ILE A 151 -0.80 14.10 14.26
C ILE A 151 -0.93 14.23 15.78
N PRO A 152 -1.25 13.15 16.52
CA PRO A 152 -1.38 13.20 17.98
C PRO A 152 -0.03 13.19 18.66
N ASP A 153 0.00 13.58 19.94
CA ASP A 153 1.20 13.60 20.81
C ASP A 153 1.80 12.21 21.08
N SER A 154 1.11 11.13 20.69
CA SER A 154 1.67 9.78 20.74
C SER A 154 2.74 9.52 19.68
N VAL A 155 2.73 10.28 18.56
CA VAL A 155 3.68 10.07 17.46
C VAL A 155 5.04 10.65 17.83
N THR A 156 6.07 9.82 17.76
CA THR A 156 7.46 10.18 18.01
C THR A 156 8.33 10.24 16.77
N SER A 157 7.88 9.62 15.66
CA SER A 157 8.64 9.61 14.40
C SER A 157 7.74 9.61 13.17
N ILE A 158 8.25 10.23 12.11
CA ILE A 158 7.66 10.23 10.76
C ILE A 158 8.70 9.62 9.82
N GLY A 159 8.31 8.58 9.09
CA GLY A 159 9.21 7.82 8.22
C GLY A 159 9.56 8.55 6.91
N ASN A 160 10.49 7.96 6.15
CA ASN A 160 10.90 8.49 4.86
C ASN A 160 9.70 8.54 3.90
N ASP A 161 9.60 9.57 3.06
CA ASP A 161 8.54 9.73 2.06
C ASP A 161 7.10 9.62 2.61
N ALA A 162 6.89 9.72 3.92
CA ALA A 162 5.59 9.43 4.53
C ALA A 162 4.43 10.22 3.91
N PHE A 163 4.65 11.47 3.53
CA PHE A 163 3.71 12.39 2.88
C PHE A 163 4.24 12.99 1.58
N SER A 164 5.30 12.40 1.02
CA SER A 164 5.89 12.85 -0.25
C SER A 164 4.83 12.82 -1.35
N GLY A 165 4.72 13.90 -2.13
CA GLY A 165 3.73 14.02 -3.20
C GLY A 165 2.29 14.27 -2.74
N CYS A 166 2.02 14.53 -1.44
CA CYS A 166 0.71 14.95 -0.94
C CYS A 166 0.43 16.42 -1.30
N SER A 167 0.31 16.71 -2.59
CA SER A 167 0.26 18.09 -3.11
C SER A 167 -0.94 18.94 -2.68
N GLY A 168 -1.98 18.31 -2.13
CA GLY A 168 -3.12 18.98 -1.50
C GLY A 168 -2.84 19.48 -0.07
N LEU A 169 -1.80 18.96 0.58
CA LEU A 169 -1.44 19.29 1.96
C LEU A 169 -0.60 20.57 1.97
N THR A 170 -1.20 21.69 2.36
CA THR A 170 -0.55 23.01 2.34
C THR A 170 0.02 23.44 3.70
N SER A 171 -0.39 22.78 4.77
CA SER A 171 0.10 23.03 6.12
C SER A 171 -0.01 21.78 6.98
N ILE A 172 0.86 21.66 7.98
CA ILE A 172 0.86 20.58 8.96
C ILE A 172 1.35 21.13 10.30
N THR A 173 0.78 20.64 11.39
CA THR A 173 1.31 20.86 12.73
C THR A 173 2.06 19.62 13.17
N ILE A 174 3.33 19.78 13.49
CA ILE A 174 4.17 18.71 14.03
C ILE A 174 4.16 18.86 15.56
N PRO A 175 3.68 17.88 16.33
CA PRO A 175 3.67 17.95 17.79
C PRO A 175 5.08 17.84 18.39
N ASP A 176 5.26 18.36 19.59
CA ASP A 176 6.56 18.37 20.29
C ASP A 176 7.09 16.96 20.60
N SER A 177 6.23 15.95 20.57
CA SER A 177 6.59 14.54 20.73
C SER A 177 7.43 13.97 19.58
N VAL A 178 7.36 14.59 18.39
CA VAL A 178 8.09 14.10 17.20
C VAL A 178 9.57 14.46 17.34
N THR A 179 10.40 13.45 17.47
CA THR A 179 11.87 13.58 17.63
C THR A 179 12.64 13.25 16.35
N SER A 180 11.98 12.65 15.35
CA SER A 180 12.62 12.35 14.07
C SER A 180 11.66 12.44 12.89
N ILE A 181 12.16 12.99 11.78
CA ILE A 181 11.48 13.06 10.49
C ILE A 181 12.43 12.48 9.45
N GLY A 182 11.94 11.51 8.69
CA GLY A 182 12.71 10.82 7.65
C GLY A 182 12.95 11.68 6.40
N ASN A 183 13.82 11.18 5.52
CA ASN A 183 14.15 11.87 4.27
C ASN A 183 12.89 12.02 3.40
N ASP A 184 12.77 13.18 2.73
CA ASP A 184 11.70 13.48 1.78
C ASP A 184 10.27 13.29 2.33
N ALA A 185 10.09 13.33 3.66
CA ALA A 185 8.82 13.06 4.31
C ALA A 185 7.67 13.95 3.80
N PHE A 186 7.97 15.16 3.32
CA PHE A 186 7.02 16.18 2.82
C PHE A 186 7.40 16.78 1.47
N SER A 187 8.20 16.07 0.66
CA SER A 187 8.68 16.57 -0.64
C SER A 187 7.58 16.60 -1.70
#